data_2edfcaeab6e53a7eb4e29b6acad39b57
#
_entry.id   2edfcaeab6e53a7eb4e29b6acad39b57
#
_cell.length_a   1.000
_cell.length_b   1.000
_cell.length_c   1.000
_cell.angle_alpha   90.00
_cell.angle_beta   90.00
_cell.angle_gamma   90.00
#
_symmetry.space_group_name_H-M   'P 1'
#
loop_
_entity.id
_entity.type
_entity.pdbx_description
1 polymer ?
#
loop_
_entity_poly.entity_id
_entity_poly.type
_entity_poly.pdbx_seq_one_letter_code
_entity_poly.pdbx_strand_id
1 'polypeptide(L)'
;MLYQRPNFERMLKSSGIRKENIYSDIYDGEVWKTFPSSDGSPFFTPETATTHLGLLFNLDWFQPFVYTQHSTGAVYASICNLPRSERNKPENIIYLGFLPGPKEVGLERINHYLALIVDKFLELWRGWNVKTYEYPDSLDIKVALIIGSSDIPAIRKLFGHRSAVMKCHRCEKCSTYSHDYRKTHYGGMEDYDE
;
A
#
# COMPACT_ATOMS: atom_id res chain seq x y z
N MET A 1 12.51 -16.44 -1.13
CA MET A 1 11.16 -16.19 -0.61
C MET A 1 11.28 -15.66 0.82
N LEU A 2 10.48 -14.65 1.22
CA LEU A 2 10.65 -13.99 2.53
C LEU A 2 10.55 -14.97 3.70
N TYR A 3 9.52 -15.79 3.73
CA TYR A 3 9.30 -16.80 4.77
C TYR A 3 10.32 -17.96 4.80
N GLN A 4 11.24 -18.04 3.84
CA GLN A 4 12.36 -19.00 3.87
C GLN A 4 13.61 -18.44 4.60
N ARG A 5 13.54 -17.18 5.05
CA ARG A 5 14.66 -16.56 5.76
C ARG A 5 14.57 -16.87 7.25
N PRO A 6 15.68 -17.25 7.88
CA PRO A 6 15.74 -17.37 9.32
C PRO A 6 15.38 -16.02 9.98
N ASN A 7 14.67 -16.08 11.09
CA ASN A 7 14.21 -14.92 11.87
C ASN A 7 13.16 -14.02 11.20
N PHE A 8 12.63 -14.33 10.01
CA PHE A 8 11.61 -13.48 9.37
C PHE A 8 10.33 -13.42 10.21
N GLU A 9 9.80 -14.56 10.64
CA GLU A 9 8.60 -14.65 11.48
C GLU A 9 8.82 -14.00 12.86
N ARG A 10 10.04 -14.07 13.39
CA ARG A 10 10.40 -13.37 14.63
C ARG A 10 10.30 -11.85 14.45
N MET A 11 10.74 -11.31 13.32
CA MET A 11 10.61 -9.88 13.02
C MET A 11 9.15 -9.45 12.93
N LEU A 12 8.26 -10.28 12.37
CA LEU A 12 6.83 -10.00 12.32
C LEU A 12 6.21 -9.87 13.71
N LYS A 13 6.63 -10.70 14.66
CA LYS A 13 6.16 -10.66 16.06
C LYS A 13 6.64 -9.42 16.82
N SER A 14 7.76 -8.83 16.43
CA SER A 14 8.36 -7.70 17.15
C SER A 14 7.58 -6.38 17.02
N SER A 15 6.61 -6.29 16.11
CA SER A 15 5.79 -5.11 15.85
C SER A 15 4.71 -4.84 16.93
N GLY A 16 4.58 -5.68 17.95
CA GLY A 16 3.43 -5.70 18.87
C GLY A 16 3.58 -4.95 20.19
N ILE A 17 4.70 -4.27 20.49
CA ILE A 17 4.88 -3.55 21.76
C ILE A 17 4.24 -2.16 21.64
N ARG A 18 2.98 -2.04 22.09
CA ARG A 18 2.21 -0.78 22.05
C ARG A 18 2.47 0.04 23.32
N LYS A 19 2.63 1.35 23.16
CA LYS A 19 2.57 2.32 24.24
C LYS A 19 1.23 3.04 24.16
N GLU A 20 0.54 3.15 25.30
CA GLU A 20 -0.74 3.88 25.35
C GLU A 20 -0.53 5.35 24.95
N ASN A 21 -1.44 5.87 24.14
CA ASN A 21 -1.47 7.26 23.67
C ASN A 21 -0.25 7.73 22.86
N ILE A 22 0.55 6.81 22.32
CA ILE A 22 1.65 7.14 21.41
C ILE A 22 1.39 6.49 20.06
N TYR A 23 1.31 7.30 19.01
CA TYR A 23 1.20 6.86 17.64
C TYR A 23 2.59 6.93 17.00
N SER A 24 3.31 5.83 16.96
CA SER A 24 4.69 5.75 16.46
C SER A 24 4.79 5.02 15.12
N ASP A 25 3.83 4.15 14.83
CA ASP A 25 3.83 3.36 13.60
C ASP A 25 2.39 3.04 13.12
N ILE A 26 2.27 2.42 11.96
CA ILE A 26 1.02 2.04 11.29
C ILE A 26 0.11 1.21 12.21
N TYR A 27 0.67 0.29 12.97
CA TYR A 27 -0.10 -0.58 13.87
C TYR A 27 -0.62 0.10 15.14
N ASP A 28 -0.25 1.34 15.40
CA ASP A 28 -0.85 2.15 16.44
C ASP A 28 -2.17 2.81 15.98
N GLY A 29 -2.39 2.86 14.66
CA GLY A 29 -3.57 3.47 14.05
C GLY A 29 -4.84 2.62 14.21
N GLU A 30 -6.00 3.30 14.20
CA GLU A 30 -7.31 2.68 14.37
C GLU A 30 -7.61 1.67 13.28
N VAL A 31 -7.28 1.98 12.03
CA VAL A 31 -7.48 1.06 10.89
C VAL A 31 -6.81 -0.30 11.14
N TRP A 32 -5.59 -0.32 11.68
CA TRP A 32 -4.91 -1.57 12.01
C TRP A 32 -5.61 -2.36 13.10
N LYS A 33 -6.11 -1.67 14.13
CA LYS A 33 -6.76 -2.28 15.29
C LYS A 33 -8.13 -2.86 14.97
N THR A 34 -8.86 -2.21 14.06
CA THR A 34 -10.26 -2.54 13.76
C THR A 34 -10.45 -3.21 12.40
N PHE A 35 -9.37 -3.44 11.64
CA PHE A 35 -9.46 -4.06 10.32
C PHE A 35 -10.10 -5.46 10.43
N PRO A 36 -11.24 -5.70 9.77
CA PRO A 36 -11.97 -6.95 9.96
C PRO A 36 -11.43 -8.08 9.09
N SER A 37 -11.46 -9.29 9.61
CA SER A 37 -11.40 -10.53 8.85
C SER A 37 -12.74 -10.78 8.14
N SER A 38 -12.78 -11.80 7.29
CA SER A 38 -14.00 -12.20 6.58
C SER A 38 -15.15 -12.63 7.49
N ASP A 39 -14.87 -13.04 8.71
CA ASP A 39 -15.83 -13.43 9.75
C ASP A 39 -16.18 -12.27 10.72
N GLY A 40 -15.63 -11.07 10.48
CA GLY A 40 -15.83 -9.89 11.31
C GLY A 40 -14.93 -9.79 12.54
N SER A 41 -14.10 -10.80 12.82
CA SER A 41 -13.10 -10.73 13.88
C SER A 41 -11.94 -9.79 13.50
N PRO A 42 -11.15 -9.25 14.46
CA PRO A 42 -9.97 -8.47 14.14
C PRO A 42 -8.95 -9.29 13.32
N PHE A 43 -8.50 -8.73 12.20
CA PHE A 43 -7.53 -9.38 11.32
C PHE A 43 -6.13 -9.41 11.93
N PHE A 44 -5.72 -8.31 12.57
CA PHE A 44 -4.40 -8.17 13.17
C PHE A 44 -4.46 -8.34 14.68
N THR A 45 -4.02 -9.49 15.16
CA THR A 45 -3.89 -9.79 16.60
C THR A 45 -2.47 -10.26 16.92
N PRO A 46 -2.06 -10.31 18.18
CA PRO A 46 -0.76 -10.89 18.55
C PRO A 46 -0.59 -12.33 18.07
N GLU A 47 -1.66 -13.13 18.07
CA GLU A 47 -1.67 -14.54 17.66
C GLU A 47 -1.51 -14.66 16.14
N THR A 48 -2.07 -13.74 15.38
CA THR A 48 -2.01 -13.73 13.92
C THR A 48 -0.82 -12.98 13.36
N ALA A 49 0.07 -12.44 14.18
CA ALA A 49 1.15 -11.55 13.77
C ALA A 49 2.08 -12.14 12.70
N THR A 50 2.25 -13.47 12.67
CA THR A 50 3.09 -14.18 11.68
C THR A 50 2.33 -14.66 10.46
N THR A 51 1.00 -14.72 10.52
CA THR A 51 0.14 -15.31 9.49
C THR A 51 -0.71 -14.28 8.74
N HIS A 52 -1.02 -13.15 9.38
CA HIS A 52 -1.84 -12.10 8.80
C HIS A 52 -0.97 -10.88 8.50
N LEU A 53 -0.71 -10.66 7.21
CA LEU A 53 0.16 -9.58 6.76
C LEU A 53 -0.63 -8.40 6.24
N GLY A 54 -0.29 -7.20 6.73
CA GLY A 54 -0.74 -5.93 6.14
C GLY A 54 0.28 -5.43 5.12
N LEU A 55 -0.17 -5.07 3.92
CA LEU A 55 0.68 -4.50 2.89
C LEU A 55 0.43 -3.02 2.71
N LEU A 56 1.51 -2.30 2.49
CA LEU A 56 1.55 -0.97 1.93
C LEU A 56 1.93 -1.12 0.45
N PHE A 57 1.02 -0.69 -0.43
CA PHE A 57 1.18 -0.74 -1.88
C PHE A 57 1.72 0.59 -2.41
N ASN A 58 2.69 0.52 -3.30
CA ASN A 58 3.27 1.68 -3.96
C ASN A 58 3.21 1.55 -5.47
N LEU A 59 2.94 2.68 -6.12
CA LEU A 59 3.16 2.89 -7.55
C LEU A 59 3.99 4.15 -7.71
N ASP A 60 5.13 4.04 -8.35
CA ASP A 60 6.01 5.17 -8.62
C ASP A 60 6.46 5.17 -10.09
N TRP A 61 6.44 6.35 -10.70
CA TRP A 61 6.88 6.54 -12.07
C TRP A 61 8.29 7.12 -12.09
N PHE A 62 9.18 6.48 -12.82
CA PHE A 62 10.56 6.93 -12.95
C PHE A 62 11.03 6.88 -14.40
N GLN A 63 12.09 7.62 -14.68
CA GLN A 63 12.73 7.63 -15.99
C GLN A 63 14.05 6.85 -15.92
N PRO A 64 14.11 5.63 -16.47
CA PRO A 64 15.31 4.79 -16.39
C PRO A 64 16.44 5.28 -17.30
N PHE A 65 16.15 6.15 -18.27
CA PHE A 65 17.13 6.60 -19.26
C PHE A 65 17.41 8.11 -19.14
N VAL A 66 18.69 8.49 -19.19
CA VAL A 66 19.11 9.90 -19.04
C VAL A 66 18.81 10.73 -20.30
N TYR A 67 18.92 10.14 -21.48
CA TYR A 67 18.84 10.86 -22.75
C TYR A 67 17.54 10.63 -23.54
N THR A 68 16.64 9.83 -23.01
CA THR A 68 15.38 9.49 -23.70
C THR A 68 14.23 9.66 -22.72
N GLN A 69 13.21 10.40 -23.16
CA GLN A 69 11.96 10.49 -22.39
C GLN A 69 11.24 9.14 -22.41
N HIS A 70 11.45 8.37 -21.37
CA HIS A 70 10.81 7.07 -21.19
C HIS A 70 10.42 6.90 -19.74
N SER A 71 9.13 6.87 -19.46
CA SER A 71 8.61 6.70 -18.11
C SER A 71 8.18 5.25 -17.91
N THR A 72 8.61 4.65 -16.82
CA THR A 72 8.22 3.30 -16.40
C THR A 72 7.63 3.38 -15.01
N GLY A 73 6.49 2.71 -14.79
CA GLY A 73 5.90 2.63 -13.45
C GLY A 73 6.39 1.39 -12.70
N ALA A 74 6.96 1.56 -11.52
CA ALA A 74 7.29 0.47 -10.62
C ALA A 74 6.15 0.23 -9.65
N VAL A 75 5.69 -1.01 -9.56
CA VAL A 75 4.66 -1.45 -8.61
C VAL A 75 5.30 -2.36 -7.60
N TYR A 76 5.22 -1.98 -6.33
CA TYR A 76 5.84 -2.74 -5.26
C TYR A 76 5.04 -2.63 -3.96
N ALA A 77 5.31 -3.52 -3.02
CA ALA A 77 4.69 -3.50 -1.71
C ALA A 77 5.73 -3.71 -0.60
N SER A 78 5.43 -3.17 0.56
CA SER A 78 6.17 -3.46 1.80
C SER A 78 5.24 -4.02 2.86
N ILE A 79 5.79 -4.87 3.74
CA ILE A 79 5.04 -5.55 4.80
C ILE A 79 4.98 -4.63 6.02
N CYS A 80 3.78 -4.17 6.35
CA CYS A 80 3.54 -3.29 7.49
C CYS A 80 3.87 -3.90 8.84
N ASN A 81 3.76 -5.24 8.98
CA ASN A 81 4.10 -5.97 10.21
C ASN A 81 5.59 -5.90 10.58
N LEU A 82 6.46 -5.65 9.61
CA LEU A 82 7.89 -5.52 9.89
C LEU A 82 8.19 -4.25 10.70
N PRO A 83 9.18 -4.29 11.59
CA PRO A 83 9.68 -3.10 12.26
C PRO A 83 10.03 -2.01 11.24
N ARG A 84 9.85 -0.75 11.60
CA ARG A 84 10.09 0.40 10.73
C ARG A 84 11.50 0.40 10.14
N SER A 85 12.51 -0.05 10.89
CA SER A 85 13.90 -0.17 10.45
C SER A 85 14.12 -1.25 9.39
N GLU A 86 13.22 -2.23 9.28
CA GLU A 86 13.31 -3.35 8.36
C GLU A 86 12.38 -3.20 7.14
N ARG A 87 11.25 -2.53 7.32
CA ARG A 87 10.14 -2.45 6.36
C ARG A 87 10.56 -2.02 4.95
N ASN A 88 11.45 -1.05 4.86
CA ASN A 88 11.86 -0.44 3.59
C ASN A 88 13.25 -0.88 3.10
N LYS A 89 13.82 -1.92 3.70
CA LYS A 89 15.07 -2.49 3.18
C LYS A 89 14.80 -3.19 1.84
N PRO A 90 15.70 -3.07 0.86
CA PRO A 90 15.51 -3.66 -0.48
C PRO A 90 15.15 -5.14 -0.46
N GLU A 91 15.74 -5.90 0.45
CA GLU A 91 15.49 -7.33 0.61
C GLU A 91 14.09 -7.67 1.15
N ASN A 92 13.37 -6.69 1.71
CA ASN A 92 12.03 -6.83 2.27
C ASN A 92 10.94 -6.21 1.38
N ILE A 93 11.33 -5.55 0.29
CA ILE A 93 10.40 -5.03 -0.71
C ILE A 93 9.93 -6.16 -1.63
N ILE A 94 8.63 -6.22 -1.85
CA ILE A 94 7.99 -7.17 -2.76
C ILE A 94 7.74 -6.45 -4.08
N TYR A 95 8.47 -6.80 -5.11
CA TYR A 95 8.22 -6.28 -6.46
C TYR A 95 7.04 -7.01 -7.07
N LEU A 96 5.99 -6.25 -7.45
CA LEU A 96 4.76 -6.77 -8.03
C LEU A 96 4.76 -6.69 -9.56
N GLY A 97 5.50 -5.73 -10.13
CA GLY A 97 5.65 -5.61 -11.57
C GLY A 97 6.07 -4.22 -12.02
N PHE A 98 6.13 -4.08 -13.35
CA PHE A 98 6.41 -2.81 -14.01
C PHE A 98 5.29 -2.46 -14.99
N LEU A 99 4.90 -1.20 -15.01
CA LEU A 99 4.03 -0.66 -16.04
C LEU A 99 4.89 -0.12 -17.19
N PRO A 100 4.64 -0.58 -18.44
CA PRO A 100 5.53 -0.25 -19.55
C PRO A 100 5.40 1.20 -19.99
N GLY A 101 6.54 1.79 -20.39
CA GLY A 101 6.60 3.08 -21.06
C GLY A 101 6.22 3.01 -22.55
N PRO A 102 6.59 4.04 -23.33
CA PRO A 102 7.45 5.18 -22.99
C PRO A 102 6.76 6.32 -22.23
N LYS A 103 5.44 6.35 -22.21
CA LYS A 103 4.64 7.34 -21.45
C LYS A 103 3.98 6.65 -20.27
N GLU A 104 3.67 7.43 -19.25
CA GLU A 104 2.85 6.94 -18.14
C GLU A 104 1.53 6.36 -18.65
N VAL A 105 1.15 5.22 -18.11
CA VAL A 105 -0.11 4.57 -18.45
C VAL A 105 -1.28 5.46 -18.05
N GLY A 106 -2.18 5.70 -18.98
CA GLY A 106 -3.40 6.48 -18.74
C GLY A 106 -4.37 5.77 -17.80
N LEU A 107 -5.26 6.55 -17.17
CA LEU A 107 -6.26 6.09 -16.22
C LEU A 107 -7.09 4.90 -16.73
N GLU A 108 -7.50 4.94 -18.00
CA GLU A 108 -8.34 3.90 -18.60
C GLU A 108 -7.61 2.54 -18.78
N ARG A 109 -6.28 2.59 -18.88
CA ARG A 109 -5.47 1.39 -19.15
C ARG A 109 -4.83 0.81 -17.90
N ILE A 110 -4.65 1.62 -16.85
CA ILE A 110 -3.97 1.16 -15.63
C ILE A 110 -4.70 0.00 -14.97
N ASN A 111 -6.03 -0.01 -15.04
CA ASN A 111 -6.86 -1.05 -14.46
C ASN A 111 -6.59 -2.45 -15.04
N HIS A 112 -6.18 -2.55 -16.31
CA HIS A 112 -5.82 -3.84 -16.92
C HIS A 112 -4.57 -4.45 -16.27
N TYR A 113 -3.61 -3.61 -15.87
CA TYR A 113 -2.41 -4.07 -15.18
C TYR A 113 -2.69 -4.36 -13.72
N LEU A 114 -3.49 -3.50 -13.07
CA LEU A 114 -3.84 -3.67 -11.65
C LEU A 114 -4.75 -4.88 -11.42
N ALA A 115 -5.58 -5.26 -12.37
CA ALA A 115 -6.48 -6.42 -12.26
C ALA A 115 -5.72 -7.69 -11.88
N LEU A 116 -4.58 -7.96 -12.53
CA LEU A 116 -3.75 -9.13 -12.23
C LEU A 116 -3.22 -9.12 -10.79
N ILE A 117 -2.89 -7.93 -10.27
CA ILE A 117 -2.41 -7.75 -8.90
C ILE A 117 -3.55 -7.92 -7.92
N VAL A 118 -4.72 -7.33 -8.22
CA VAL A 118 -5.92 -7.44 -7.40
C VAL A 118 -6.38 -8.90 -7.29
N ASP A 119 -6.41 -9.65 -8.39
CA ASP A 119 -6.77 -11.06 -8.38
C ASP A 119 -5.85 -11.87 -7.44
N LYS A 120 -4.55 -11.59 -7.48
CA LYS A 120 -3.59 -12.22 -6.55
C LYS A 120 -3.80 -11.80 -5.09
N PHE A 121 -4.13 -10.56 -4.84
CA PHE A 121 -4.47 -10.12 -3.48
C PHE A 121 -5.76 -10.76 -2.97
N LEU A 122 -6.75 -10.98 -3.82
CA LEU A 122 -7.97 -11.71 -3.45
C LEU A 122 -7.70 -13.19 -3.14
N GLU A 123 -6.79 -13.84 -3.85
CA GLU A 123 -6.33 -15.19 -3.50
C GLU A 123 -5.64 -15.19 -2.14
N LEU A 124 -4.69 -14.28 -1.91
CA LEU A 124 -3.93 -14.17 -0.67
C LEU A 124 -4.81 -13.76 0.53
N TRP A 125 -5.87 -13.00 0.30
CA TRP A 125 -6.86 -12.66 1.32
C TRP A 125 -7.60 -13.90 1.84
N ARG A 126 -7.89 -14.86 0.97
CA ARG A 126 -8.55 -16.12 1.34
C ARG A 126 -7.64 -17.06 2.13
N GLY A 127 -6.35 -16.90 1.98
CA GLY A 127 -5.30 -17.69 2.61
C GLY A 127 -4.50 -18.53 1.61
N TRP A 128 -3.24 -18.67 1.89
CA TRP A 128 -2.32 -19.46 1.09
C TRP A 128 -1.35 -20.24 1.97
N ASN A 129 -1.32 -21.57 1.79
CA ASN A 129 -0.43 -22.44 2.53
C ASN A 129 1.00 -22.30 2.03
N VAL A 130 1.90 -21.87 2.90
CA VAL A 130 3.30 -21.63 2.61
C VAL A 130 4.17 -22.44 3.58
N LYS A 131 5.11 -23.19 3.05
CA LYS A 131 6.19 -23.77 3.87
C LYS A 131 7.14 -22.65 4.25
N THR A 132 7.42 -22.52 5.53
CA THR A 132 8.29 -21.46 6.05
C THR A 132 9.56 -22.05 6.65
N TYR A 133 10.49 -21.20 7.06
CA TYR A 133 11.69 -21.66 7.75
C TYR A 133 11.37 -22.27 9.12
N GLU A 134 10.43 -21.67 9.87
CA GLU A 134 10.03 -22.12 11.20
C GLU A 134 8.96 -23.24 11.15
N TYR A 135 8.15 -23.31 10.07
CA TYR A 135 7.07 -24.29 9.90
C TYR A 135 7.20 -25.04 8.57
N PRO A 136 7.98 -26.15 8.53
CA PRO A 136 8.21 -26.92 7.30
C PRO A 136 6.95 -27.62 6.74
N ASP A 137 5.97 -27.91 7.58
CA ASP A 137 4.74 -28.60 7.17
C ASP A 137 3.83 -27.69 6.36
N SER A 138 3.55 -26.53 6.81
CA SER A 138 2.98 -25.34 6.14
C SER A 138 2.31 -24.39 7.15
N LEU A 139 2.18 -23.14 6.75
CA LEU A 139 1.49 -22.11 7.50
C LEU A 139 0.49 -21.41 6.57
N ASP A 140 -0.77 -21.25 7.00
CA ASP A 140 -1.76 -20.51 6.22
C ASP A 140 -1.53 -19.01 6.40
N ILE A 141 -1.11 -18.34 5.31
CA ILE A 141 -0.79 -16.93 5.30
C ILE A 141 -1.93 -16.16 4.62
N LYS A 142 -2.46 -15.17 5.29
CA LYS A 142 -3.43 -14.21 4.75
C LYS A 142 -2.81 -12.84 4.59
N VAL A 143 -3.22 -12.14 3.54
CA VAL A 143 -2.66 -10.83 3.22
C VAL A 143 -3.78 -9.83 2.98
N ALA A 144 -3.68 -8.66 3.63
CA ALA A 144 -4.60 -7.54 3.44
C ALA A 144 -3.84 -6.32 2.90
N LEU A 145 -4.42 -5.63 1.93
CA LEU A 145 -3.95 -4.33 1.46
C LEU A 145 -4.50 -3.25 2.38
N ILE A 146 -3.62 -2.58 3.14
CA ILE A 146 -4.03 -1.62 4.18
C ILE A 146 -3.85 -0.17 3.71
N ILE A 147 -2.78 0.10 2.97
CA ILE A 147 -2.37 1.45 2.62
C ILE A 147 -1.93 1.48 1.15
N GLY A 148 -2.40 2.48 0.42
CA GLY A 148 -1.78 2.91 -0.83
C GLY A 148 -0.91 4.14 -0.58
N SER A 149 0.31 4.14 -1.09
CA SER A 149 1.24 5.26 -1.03
C SER A 149 1.86 5.47 -2.39
N SER A 150 1.79 6.70 -2.89
CA SER A 150 2.36 7.10 -4.17
C SER A 150 2.46 8.61 -4.19
N ASP A 151 3.11 9.18 -5.19
CA ASP A 151 2.98 10.61 -5.44
C ASP A 151 1.53 11.00 -5.77
N ILE A 152 1.20 12.27 -5.68
CA ILE A 152 -0.18 12.75 -5.88
C ILE A 152 -0.75 12.36 -7.26
N PRO A 153 -0.04 12.48 -8.37
CA PRO A 153 -0.52 12.05 -9.67
C PRO A 153 -0.81 10.55 -9.75
N ALA A 154 0.07 9.71 -9.23
CA ALA A 154 -0.10 8.26 -9.26
C ALA A 154 -1.22 7.79 -8.33
N ILE A 155 -1.30 8.31 -7.09
CA ILE A 155 -2.37 7.92 -6.15
C ILE A 155 -3.75 8.30 -6.68
N ARG A 156 -3.88 9.42 -7.37
CA ARG A 156 -5.13 9.81 -8.02
C ARG A 156 -5.53 8.88 -9.14
N LYS A 157 -4.58 8.43 -9.95
CA LYS A 157 -4.83 7.40 -10.98
C LYS A 157 -5.30 6.08 -10.35
N LEU A 158 -4.67 5.67 -9.26
CA LEU A 158 -5.06 4.44 -8.52
C LEU A 158 -6.49 4.51 -7.98
N PHE A 159 -6.93 5.69 -7.52
CA PHE A 159 -8.29 5.91 -7.01
C PHE A 159 -9.29 6.37 -8.09
N GLY A 160 -8.96 6.29 -9.38
CA GLY A 160 -9.87 6.60 -10.47
C GLY A 160 -10.13 8.09 -10.73
N HIS A 161 -9.34 8.99 -10.17
CA HIS A 161 -9.48 10.43 -10.41
C HIS A 161 -8.81 10.87 -11.70
N ARG A 162 -9.58 11.55 -12.56
CA ARG A 162 -9.13 11.96 -13.90
C ARG A 162 -7.96 12.95 -13.95
N SER A 163 -7.80 13.79 -12.95
CA SER A 163 -6.80 14.86 -12.98
C SER A 163 -6.21 15.14 -11.61
N ALA A 164 -4.94 15.53 -11.60
CA ALA A 164 -4.26 16.04 -10.42
C ALA A 164 -4.90 17.30 -9.83
N VAL A 165 -5.79 17.95 -10.57
CA VAL A 165 -6.29 19.31 -10.30
C VAL A 165 -7.78 19.34 -9.92
N MET A 166 -8.53 18.21 -10.02
CA MET A 166 -9.99 18.25 -9.88
C MET A 166 -10.50 18.12 -8.44
N LYS A 167 -10.27 17.01 -7.78
CA LYS A 167 -10.78 16.77 -6.42
C LYS A 167 -9.66 16.27 -5.51
N CYS A 168 -9.75 16.60 -4.24
CA CYS A 168 -8.87 15.98 -3.25
C CYS A 168 -9.23 14.50 -3.11
N HIS A 169 -8.26 13.60 -3.25
CA HIS A 169 -8.49 12.15 -3.09
C HIS A 169 -8.79 11.73 -1.64
N ARG A 170 -8.62 12.64 -0.68
CA ARG A 170 -8.90 12.37 0.75
C ARG A 170 -10.28 12.85 1.19
N CYS A 171 -10.68 14.05 0.75
CA CYS A 171 -11.91 14.67 1.21
C CYS A 171 -12.87 15.07 0.09
N GLU A 172 -12.55 14.72 -1.17
CA GLU A 172 -13.32 15.01 -2.37
C GLU A 172 -13.64 16.49 -2.62
N LYS A 173 -13.05 17.43 -1.87
CA LYS A 173 -13.19 18.87 -2.10
C LYS A 173 -12.79 19.21 -3.53
N CYS A 174 -13.64 19.95 -4.21
CA CYS A 174 -13.35 20.46 -5.55
C CYS A 174 -12.30 21.56 -5.47
N SER A 175 -11.38 21.56 -6.42
CA SER A 175 -10.44 22.67 -6.59
C SER A 175 -11.06 23.77 -7.43
N THR A 176 -10.67 25.00 -7.16
CA THR A 176 -11.01 26.19 -7.95
C THR A 176 -9.75 26.74 -8.61
N TYR A 177 -9.80 26.98 -9.91
CA TYR A 177 -8.70 27.63 -10.60
C TYR A 177 -8.80 29.14 -10.48
N SER A 178 -7.78 29.76 -9.92
CA SER A 178 -7.67 31.21 -9.88
C SER A 178 -6.91 31.70 -11.12
N HIS A 179 -7.61 32.48 -11.97
CA HIS A 179 -7.01 33.09 -13.15
C HIS A 179 -5.97 34.18 -12.79
N ASP A 180 -6.16 34.89 -11.69
CA ASP A 180 -5.28 35.96 -11.25
C ASP A 180 -3.91 35.45 -10.82
N TYR A 181 -3.88 34.29 -10.11
CA TYR A 181 -2.66 33.68 -9.63
C TYR A 181 -2.16 32.56 -10.52
N ARG A 182 -2.90 32.20 -11.57
CA ARG A 182 -2.61 31.02 -12.44
C ARG A 182 -2.36 29.73 -11.66
N LYS A 183 -3.08 29.54 -10.57
CA LYS A 183 -2.92 28.42 -9.67
C LYS A 183 -4.26 27.78 -9.33
N THR A 184 -4.22 26.48 -9.06
CA THR A 184 -5.38 25.77 -8.53
C THR A 184 -5.35 25.86 -7.01
N HIS A 185 -6.45 26.31 -6.42
CA HIS A 185 -6.66 26.35 -4.99
C HIS A 185 -7.63 25.25 -4.60
N TYR A 186 -7.29 24.52 -3.56
CA TYR A 186 -8.22 23.70 -2.81
C TYR A 186 -8.71 24.60 -1.69
N GLY A 187 -9.90 25.19 -1.82
CA GLY A 187 -10.47 26.12 -0.85
C GLY A 187 -10.28 25.68 0.58
N GLY A 188 -10.27 26.61 1.52
CA GLY A 188 -9.82 26.42 2.90
C GLY A 188 -10.28 25.13 3.54
N MET A 189 -9.49 24.66 4.50
CA MET A 189 -9.85 23.54 5.37
C MET A 189 -10.94 23.94 6.39
N GLU A 190 -11.91 24.72 5.95
CA GLU A 190 -13.08 25.00 6.75
C GLU A 190 -13.89 23.71 6.78
N ASP A 191 -14.06 23.17 7.97
CA ASP A 191 -14.97 22.08 8.21
C ASP A 191 -16.35 22.54 7.71
N TYR A 192 -16.97 21.74 6.86
CA TYR A 192 -18.38 21.92 6.57
C TYR A 192 -19.12 21.55 7.86
N ASP A 193 -19.58 22.55 8.59
CA ASP A 193 -20.63 22.34 9.56
C ASP A 193 -21.84 21.78 8.77
N GLU A 194 -22.32 20.64 9.20
CA GLU A 194 -23.47 19.93 8.64
C GLU A 194 -24.75 20.74 8.70
#